data_5f5b3dafa80aa587dabcf5d264c984c4
#
_entry.id   5f5b3dafa80aa587dabcf5d264c984c4
#
_cell.length_a   1.000
_cell.length_b   1.000
_cell.length_c   1.000
_cell.angle_alpha   90.00
_cell.angle_beta   90.00
_cell.angle_gamma   90.00
#
_symmetry.space_group_name_H-M   'P 1'
#
loop_
_entity.id
_entity.type
_entity.pdbx_description
1 polymer ?
#
loop_
_entity_poly.entity_id
_entity_poly.type
_entity_poly.pdbx_seq_one_letter_code
_entity_poly.pdbx_strand_id
1 'polypeptide(L)'
;MKKIWKFISSMKFAILLLAVLALACSAASLITQGQSYEWYARQYSERTAALIVALHLDDAFHSPWFVLINAFLCVNLLACNLLRLPQLVARTKAEADPARAIETEGAAQAGPVRDPGRVFDRLRMPNPTRTMTADGREALFKSVRRAGLWGAWVCHLGILLLILGFGLGQMTQKQYTVYGVPGQTRPIGDTGYLLTIDDFEVGLRPDDTVEQYTAEITVRDVDGRGSQSATVSVNNPASLYGMKFYQNSTGWAAKINVKKDGAPLQDEVVCAGEYLVVKDKPDLVVFFSAFYPDYVMTPGVGPSTATGALKNPAYLYQVYYQEKLLGMNVLMPEDELTIDEYTVTFTDPQSYTLIQIKVDHFTWLALIGGLLTMLGLILAFYVQPVRVWAVKDDAGWTIHGLSRKGGALFRDRLIEAAREEDADASS
;
A
#
# COMPACT_ATOMS: atom_id res chain seq x y z
N MET A 1 14.55 -34.84 3.91
CA MET A 1 13.36 -34.06 3.59
C MET A 1 12.43 -33.79 4.78
N LYS A 2 11.99 -34.80 5.58
CA LYS A 2 11.05 -34.56 6.73
C LYS A 2 11.58 -33.59 7.79
N LYS A 3 12.90 -33.61 8.13
CA LYS A 3 13.50 -32.68 9.12
C LYS A 3 13.54 -31.24 8.64
N ILE A 4 13.87 -31.01 7.36
CA ILE A 4 13.90 -29.66 6.74
C ILE A 4 12.49 -29.07 6.70
N TRP A 5 11.50 -29.86 6.27
CA TRP A 5 10.10 -29.42 6.24
C TRP A 5 9.58 -29.04 7.64
N LYS A 6 9.92 -29.85 8.67
CA LYS A 6 9.57 -29.55 10.06
C LYS A 6 10.24 -28.28 10.57
N PHE A 7 11.45 -27.97 10.11
CA PHE A 7 12.12 -26.70 10.44
C PHE A 7 11.46 -25.52 9.75
N ILE A 8 11.25 -25.60 8.43
CA ILE A 8 10.61 -24.53 7.64
C ILE A 8 9.20 -24.20 8.15
N SER A 9 8.43 -25.20 8.59
CA SER A 9 7.08 -25.00 9.14
C SER A 9 7.07 -24.71 10.65
N SER A 10 8.22 -24.34 11.25
CA SER A 10 8.31 -24.09 12.68
C SER A 10 8.10 -22.61 13.05
N MET A 11 7.56 -22.37 14.23
CA MET A 11 7.43 -21.02 14.81
C MET A 11 8.81 -20.37 15.05
N LYS A 12 9.84 -21.18 15.38
CA LYS A 12 11.22 -20.67 15.59
C LYS A 12 11.78 -20.07 14.30
N PHE A 13 11.55 -20.74 13.16
CA PHE A 13 11.97 -20.23 11.86
C PHE A 13 11.22 -18.96 11.47
N ALA A 14 9.90 -18.88 11.74
CA ALA A 14 9.13 -17.67 11.52
C ALA A 14 9.68 -16.47 12.31
N ILE A 15 9.98 -16.66 13.60
CA ILE A 15 10.54 -15.60 14.46
C ILE A 15 11.91 -15.15 13.94
N LEU A 16 12.76 -16.09 13.51
CA LEU A 16 14.06 -15.76 12.91
C LEU A 16 13.90 -14.93 11.66
N LEU A 17 13.01 -15.33 10.73
CA LEU A 17 12.74 -14.57 9.49
C LEU A 17 12.22 -13.18 9.79
N LEU A 18 11.29 -13.02 10.75
CA LEU A 18 10.78 -11.72 11.16
C LEU A 18 11.86 -10.82 11.76
N ALA A 19 12.76 -11.40 12.59
CA ALA A 19 13.88 -10.65 13.15
C ALA A 19 14.85 -10.17 12.05
N VAL A 20 15.19 -11.04 11.09
CA VAL A 20 16.03 -10.69 9.94
C VAL A 20 15.35 -9.63 9.08
N LEU A 21 14.05 -9.77 8.82
CA LEU A 21 13.27 -8.80 8.06
C LEU A 21 13.24 -7.43 8.75
N ALA A 22 13.01 -7.40 10.06
CA ALA A 22 13.01 -6.17 10.84
C ALA A 22 14.37 -5.45 10.79
N LEU A 23 15.46 -6.18 10.93
CA LEU A 23 16.83 -5.64 10.80
C LEU A 23 17.09 -5.11 9.40
N ALA A 24 16.68 -5.85 8.37
CA ALA A 24 16.81 -5.46 6.97
C ALA A 24 16.02 -4.16 6.66
N CYS A 25 14.77 -4.08 7.10
CA CYS A 25 13.95 -2.87 6.94
C CYS A 25 14.55 -1.67 7.70
N SER A 26 15.09 -1.90 8.90
CA SER A 26 15.74 -0.83 9.68
C SER A 26 16.99 -0.32 8.95
N ALA A 27 17.82 -1.21 8.42
CA ALA A 27 19.01 -0.81 7.65
C ALA A 27 18.62 -0.07 6.36
N ALA A 28 17.62 -0.55 5.63
CA ALA A 28 17.12 0.11 4.42
C ALA A 28 16.56 1.51 4.69
N SER A 29 15.92 1.72 5.84
CA SER A 29 15.35 3.02 6.22
C SER A 29 16.39 4.08 6.58
N LEU A 30 17.63 3.68 6.86
CA LEU A 30 18.75 4.60 7.15
C LEU A 30 19.40 5.15 5.87
N ILE A 31 19.13 4.54 4.72
CA ILE A 31 19.70 4.89 3.43
C ILE A 31 18.62 5.49 2.54
N THR A 32 18.88 6.66 1.96
CA THR A 32 17.96 7.26 0.98
C THR A 32 17.86 6.33 -0.22
N GLN A 33 16.65 5.89 -0.56
CA GLN A 33 16.43 4.93 -1.64
C GLN A 33 16.36 5.61 -3.01
N GLY A 34 16.77 4.89 -4.08
CA GLY A 34 16.56 5.30 -5.46
C GLY A 34 17.44 6.44 -5.97
N GLN A 35 18.59 6.69 -5.32
CA GLN A 35 19.53 7.72 -5.77
C GLN A 35 20.61 7.13 -6.71
N SER A 36 21.29 7.99 -7.47
CA SER A 36 22.40 7.56 -8.33
C SER A 36 23.65 7.21 -7.53
N TYR A 37 24.56 6.40 -8.13
CA TYR A 37 25.84 6.07 -7.51
C TYR A 37 26.64 7.34 -7.15
N GLU A 38 26.65 8.34 -8.04
CA GLU A 38 27.37 9.61 -7.84
C GLU A 38 26.80 10.40 -6.66
N TRP A 39 25.47 10.31 -6.43
CA TRP A 39 24.85 10.91 -5.27
C TRP A 39 25.35 10.26 -3.98
N TYR A 40 25.35 8.92 -3.92
CA TYR A 40 25.87 8.20 -2.74
C TYR A 40 27.37 8.46 -2.52
N ALA A 41 28.18 8.53 -3.58
CA ALA A 41 29.60 8.80 -3.48
C ALA A 41 29.88 10.20 -2.92
N ARG A 42 29.07 11.19 -3.28
CA ARG A 42 29.16 12.56 -2.72
C ARG A 42 28.68 12.64 -1.28
N GLN A 43 27.61 11.90 -0.94
CA GLN A 43 27.00 11.97 0.39
C GLN A 43 27.79 11.18 1.44
N TYR A 44 28.35 10.03 1.10
CA TYR A 44 29.00 9.13 2.06
C TYR A 44 30.49 8.93 1.79
N SER A 45 30.86 8.34 0.72
CA SER A 45 32.21 8.15 0.13
C SER A 45 32.10 7.13 -1.00
N GLU A 46 33.10 7.06 -1.91
CA GLU A 46 33.11 6.07 -2.99
C GLU A 46 33.03 4.61 -2.50
N ARG A 47 33.76 4.26 -1.42
CA ARG A 47 33.75 2.92 -0.85
C ARG A 47 32.38 2.55 -0.28
N THR A 48 31.73 3.48 0.43
CA THR A 48 30.40 3.28 1.00
C THR A 48 29.35 3.19 -0.09
N ALA A 49 29.42 4.05 -1.12
CA ALA A 49 28.53 3.99 -2.27
C ALA A 49 28.63 2.64 -3.00
N ALA A 50 29.87 2.15 -3.22
CA ALA A 50 30.07 0.83 -3.82
C ALA A 50 29.46 -0.32 -2.99
N LEU A 51 29.55 -0.25 -1.66
CA LEU A 51 28.90 -1.23 -0.77
C LEU A 51 27.35 -1.13 -0.81
N ILE A 52 26.79 0.09 -0.81
CA ILE A 52 25.35 0.32 -0.89
C ILE A 52 24.81 -0.32 -2.16
N VAL A 53 25.39 -0.05 -3.32
CA VAL A 53 24.96 -0.59 -4.61
C VAL A 53 25.23 -2.10 -4.71
N ALA A 54 26.40 -2.59 -4.28
CA ALA A 54 26.75 -4.01 -4.33
C ALA A 54 25.82 -4.89 -3.47
N LEU A 55 25.30 -4.35 -2.37
CA LEU A 55 24.35 -5.03 -1.47
C LEU A 55 22.90 -4.71 -1.82
N HIS A 56 22.63 -3.97 -2.89
CA HIS A 56 21.30 -3.49 -3.27
C HIS A 56 20.58 -2.77 -2.11
N LEU A 57 21.29 -1.96 -1.34
CA LEU A 57 20.72 -1.15 -0.27
C LEU A 57 20.15 0.18 -0.80
N ASP A 58 20.51 0.57 -1.99
CA ASP A 58 19.96 1.68 -2.78
C ASP A 58 18.53 1.43 -3.25
N ASP A 59 18.18 0.15 -3.45
CA ASP A 59 16.82 -0.32 -3.76
C ASP A 59 16.52 -1.61 -2.97
N ALA A 60 16.59 -1.49 -1.65
CA ALA A 60 16.53 -2.61 -0.73
C ALA A 60 15.22 -3.41 -0.84
N PHE A 61 14.09 -2.74 -1.09
CA PHE A 61 12.77 -3.39 -1.15
C PHE A 61 12.53 -4.21 -2.43
N HIS A 62 13.29 -3.96 -3.50
CA HIS A 62 13.30 -4.76 -4.73
C HIS A 62 14.51 -5.71 -4.82
N SER A 63 15.38 -5.69 -3.82
CA SER A 63 16.58 -6.53 -3.80
C SER A 63 16.26 -8.03 -3.79
N PRO A 64 17.09 -8.87 -4.44
CA PRO A 64 16.89 -10.32 -4.45
C PRO A 64 16.83 -10.95 -3.06
N TRP A 65 17.63 -10.45 -2.12
CA TRP A 65 17.64 -10.98 -0.75
C TRP A 65 16.37 -10.61 0.02
N PHE A 66 15.80 -9.42 -0.18
CA PHE A 66 14.53 -9.00 0.45
C PHE A 66 13.36 -9.83 -0.09
N VAL A 67 13.28 -10.01 -1.41
CA VAL A 67 12.29 -10.86 -2.06
C VAL A 67 12.39 -12.30 -1.55
N LEU A 68 13.60 -12.83 -1.40
CA LEU A 68 13.83 -14.18 -0.90
C LEU A 68 13.38 -14.37 0.56
N ILE A 69 13.67 -13.42 1.45
CA ILE A 69 13.20 -13.44 2.85
C ILE A 69 11.67 -13.46 2.89
N ASN A 70 11.01 -12.61 2.12
CA ASN A 70 9.55 -12.57 2.03
C ASN A 70 8.97 -13.86 1.44
N ALA A 71 9.59 -14.44 0.43
CA ALA A 71 9.18 -15.73 -0.13
C ALA A 71 9.26 -16.85 0.92
N PHE A 72 10.35 -16.94 1.69
CA PHE A 72 10.46 -17.90 2.80
C PHE A 72 9.42 -17.67 3.89
N LEU A 73 9.11 -16.40 4.20
CA LEU A 73 8.06 -16.07 5.15
C LEU A 73 6.68 -16.52 4.66
N CYS A 74 6.37 -16.32 3.38
CA CYS A 74 5.13 -16.79 2.76
C CYS A 74 5.03 -18.33 2.81
N VAL A 75 6.10 -19.04 2.45
CA VAL A 75 6.15 -20.50 2.51
C VAL A 75 5.96 -21.00 3.96
N ASN A 76 6.61 -20.36 4.92
CA ASN A 76 6.44 -20.71 6.34
C ASN A 76 5.00 -20.47 6.82
N LEU A 77 4.42 -19.30 6.54
CA LEU A 77 3.03 -18.98 6.91
C LEU A 77 2.04 -19.95 6.29
N LEU A 78 2.18 -20.25 5.00
CA LEU A 78 1.34 -21.22 4.29
C LEU A 78 1.46 -22.61 4.91
N ALA A 79 2.68 -23.11 5.10
CA ALA A 79 2.93 -24.40 5.71
C ALA A 79 2.35 -24.50 7.13
N CYS A 80 2.56 -23.48 7.96
CA CYS A 80 2.01 -23.43 9.31
C CYS A 80 0.48 -23.43 9.32
N ASN A 81 -0.16 -22.66 8.44
CA ASN A 81 -1.62 -22.61 8.34
C ASN A 81 -2.21 -23.94 7.86
N LEU A 82 -1.64 -24.56 6.83
CA LEU A 82 -2.09 -25.85 6.32
C LEU A 82 -1.94 -26.96 7.34
N LEU A 83 -0.79 -27.04 8.02
CA LEU A 83 -0.54 -28.07 9.03
C LEU A 83 -1.42 -27.93 10.28
N ARG A 84 -1.81 -26.72 10.64
CA ARG A 84 -2.67 -26.46 11.80
C ARG A 84 -4.17 -26.60 11.50
N LEU A 85 -4.57 -26.53 10.24
CA LEU A 85 -5.98 -26.58 9.84
C LEU A 85 -6.73 -27.84 10.34
N PRO A 86 -6.21 -29.08 10.17
CA PRO A 86 -6.89 -30.26 10.66
C PRO A 86 -7.07 -30.26 12.19
N GLN A 87 -6.07 -29.79 12.93
CA GLN A 87 -6.14 -29.66 14.39
C GLN A 87 -7.16 -28.61 14.80
N LEU A 88 -7.27 -27.48 14.07
CA LEU A 88 -8.24 -26.43 14.34
C LEU A 88 -9.67 -26.91 14.10
N VAL A 89 -9.90 -27.64 13.01
CA VAL A 89 -11.21 -28.26 12.70
C VAL A 89 -11.59 -29.27 13.79
N ALA A 90 -10.66 -30.17 14.17
CA ALA A 90 -10.89 -31.14 15.23
C ALA A 90 -11.21 -30.46 16.57
N ARG A 91 -10.46 -29.39 16.91
CA ARG A 91 -10.69 -28.59 18.11
C ARG A 91 -12.05 -27.89 18.11
N THR A 92 -12.46 -27.32 16.97
CA THR A 92 -13.77 -26.67 16.84
C THR A 92 -14.92 -27.67 17.00
N LYS A 93 -14.75 -28.88 16.48
CA LYS A 93 -15.72 -29.99 16.69
C LYS A 93 -15.75 -30.43 18.13
N ALA A 94 -14.59 -30.65 18.76
CA ALA A 94 -14.48 -31.04 20.16
C ALA A 94 -15.07 -29.99 21.12
N GLU A 95 -15.01 -28.71 20.80
CA GLU A 95 -15.60 -27.63 21.59
C GLU A 95 -17.15 -27.63 21.51
N ALA A 96 -17.71 -28.25 20.49
CA ALA A 96 -19.16 -28.43 20.31
C ALA A 96 -19.68 -29.77 20.89
N ASP A 97 -18.79 -30.68 21.29
CA ASP A 97 -19.14 -32.02 21.76
C ASP A 97 -19.43 -32.02 23.25
N PRO A 98 -20.68 -32.30 23.68
CA PRO A 98 -21.08 -32.35 25.08
C PRO A 98 -20.30 -33.40 25.89
N ALA A 99 -20.06 -34.58 25.34
CA ALA A 99 -19.38 -35.66 26.06
C ALA A 99 -17.95 -35.27 26.46
N ARG A 100 -17.21 -34.63 25.55
CA ARG A 100 -15.88 -34.11 25.83
C ARG A 100 -15.85 -32.89 26.76
N ALA A 101 -16.94 -32.12 26.80
CA ALA A 101 -17.03 -30.96 27.67
C ALA A 101 -17.14 -31.39 29.13
N ILE A 102 -17.98 -32.37 29.40
CA ILE A 102 -18.28 -32.87 30.77
C ILE A 102 -17.06 -33.52 31.41
N GLU A 103 -16.19 -34.13 30.63
CA GLU A 103 -14.94 -34.78 31.10
C GLU A 103 -13.79 -33.80 31.32
N THR A 104 -14.00 -32.50 31.12
CA THR A 104 -12.90 -31.52 31.17
C THR A 104 -12.57 -31.14 32.62
N GLU A 105 -11.35 -31.44 33.04
CA GLU A 105 -10.80 -30.99 34.32
C GLU A 105 -10.48 -29.48 34.32
N GLY A 106 -10.49 -28.86 35.50
CA GLY A 106 -10.13 -27.44 35.68
C GLY A 106 -11.17 -26.43 35.25
N ALA A 107 -12.42 -26.84 34.99
CA ALA A 107 -13.52 -25.93 34.78
C ALA A 107 -13.88 -25.16 36.07
N ALA A 108 -14.33 -23.92 35.94
CA ALA A 108 -14.98 -23.25 37.06
C ALA A 108 -16.26 -23.96 37.42
N GLN A 109 -16.56 -24.03 38.71
CA GLN A 109 -17.73 -24.75 39.26
C GLN A 109 -18.54 -23.82 40.15
N ALA A 110 -19.86 -23.92 40.06
CA ALA A 110 -20.82 -23.23 40.93
C ALA A 110 -22.07 -24.09 41.17
N GLY A 111 -22.75 -23.84 42.23
CA GLY A 111 -23.97 -24.58 42.63
C GLY A 111 -23.80 -25.30 43.96
N PRO A 112 -24.83 -26.10 44.37
CA PRO A 112 -25.95 -26.57 43.56
C PRO A 112 -27.00 -25.45 43.28
N VAL A 113 -27.65 -25.54 42.11
CA VAL A 113 -28.75 -24.62 41.69
C VAL A 113 -30.00 -25.44 41.38
N ARG A 114 -31.18 -24.82 41.49
CA ARG A 114 -32.49 -25.49 41.24
C ARG A 114 -32.87 -25.49 39.75
N ASP A 115 -32.69 -24.32 39.10
CA ASP A 115 -33.01 -24.15 37.68
C ASP A 115 -31.73 -23.74 36.88
N PRO A 116 -31.02 -24.68 36.26
CA PRO A 116 -29.85 -24.39 35.47
C PRO A 116 -30.19 -23.53 34.25
N GLY A 117 -31.41 -23.57 33.71
CA GLY A 117 -31.86 -22.79 32.58
C GLY A 117 -31.69 -21.28 32.81
N ARG A 118 -32.06 -20.80 34.00
CA ARG A 118 -31.91 -19.40 34.41
C ARG A 118 -30.44 -18.96 34.44
N VAL A 119 -29.53 -19.83 34.90
CA VAL A 119 -28.10 -19.56 34.91
C VAL A 119 -27.56 -19.42 33.47
N PHE A 120 -28.01 -20.29 32.55
CA PHE A 120 -27.63 -20.17 31.14
C PHE A 120 -28.14 -18.86 30.51
N ASP A 121 -29.39 -18.44 30.85
CA ASP A 121 -29.94 -17.18 30.33
C ASP A 121 -29.19 -15.95 30.83
N ARG A 122 -28.84 -15.91 32.13
CA ARG A 122 -28.00 -14.84 32.72
C ARG A 122 -26.60 -14.76 32.09
N LEU A 123 -26.05 -15.90 31.73
CA LEU A 123 -24.77 -15.98 31.00
C LEU A 123 -24.91 -15.61 29.52
N ARG A 124 -26.14 -15.27 29.05
CA ARG A 124 -26.48 -15.02 27.65
C ARG A 124 -26.18 -16.23 26.73
N MET A 125 -26.55 -17.42 27.24
CA MET A 125 -26.38 -18.70 26.54
C MET A 125 -27.69 -19.48 26.49
N PRO A 126 -28.79 -18.92 26.02
CA PRO A 126 -30.14 -19.52 26.08
C PRO A 126 -30.21 -20.83 25.29
N ASN A 127 -31.23 -21.65 25.63
CA ASN A 127 -31.53 -22.91 24.97
C ASN A 127 -30.34 -23.90 24.99
N PRO A 128 -29.86 -24.34 26.17
CA PRO A 128 -28.83 -25.37 26.25
C PRO A 128 -29.36 -26.71 25.70
N THR A 129 -28.48 -27.49 25.09
CA THR A 129 -28.79 -28.82 24.58
C THR A 129 -28.84 -29.81 25.74
N ARG A 130 -29.91 -30.62 25.85
CA ARG A 130 -29.96 -31.75 26.78
C ARG A 130 -29.07 -32.89 26.30
N THR A 131 -28.38 -33.51 27.23
CA THR A 131 -27.47 -34.64 27.01
C THR A 131 -27.38 -35.50 28.26
N MET A 132 -26.61 -36.58 28.19
CA MET A 132 -26.35 -37.44 29.34
C MET A 132 -24.85 -37.49 29.55
N THR A 133 -24.39 -37.60 30.79
CA THR A 133 -23.03 -37.92 31.16
C THR A 133 -22.70 -39.39 30.88
N ALA A 134 -21.44 -39.80 30.88
CA ALA A 134 -21.04 -41.19 30.67
C ALA A 134 -21.60 -42.15 31.74
N ASP A 135 -21.82 -41.66 32.97
CA ASP A 135 -22.43 -42.38 34.11
C ASP A 135 -23.97 -42.28 34.15
N GLY A 136 -24.58 -41.74 33.07
CA GLY A 136 -26.06 -41.74 32.89
C GLY A 136 -26.81 -40.60 33.60
N ARG A 137 -26.14 -39.60 34.15
CA ARG A 137 -26.80 -38.42 34.73
C ARG A 137 -27.29 -37.44 33.67
N GLU A 138 -28.40 -36.79 33.92
CA GLU A 138 -28.91 -35.74 33.06
C GLU A 138 -27.96 -34.55 33.06
N ALA A 139 -27.70 -34.01 31.86
CA ALA A 139 -26.82 -32.84 31.69
C ALA A 139 -27.37 -31.86 30.66
N LEU A 140 -27.07 -30.58 30.83
CA LEU A 140 -27.30 -29.50 29.86
C LEU A 140 -25.97 -28.98 29.39
N PHE A 141 -25.88 -28.63 28.10
CA PHE A 141 -24.65 -28.15 27.50
C PHE A 141 -24.87 -26.99 26.52
N LYS A 142 -24.02 -26.00 26.55
CA LYS A 142 -23.93 -24.93 25.56
C LYS A 142 -22.51 -24.48 25.29
N SER A 143 -22.17 -24.36 24.02
CA SER A 143 -20.93 -23.76 23.56
C SER A 143 -21.21 -22.60 22.62
N VAL A 144 -20.60 -21.45 22.88
CA VAL A 144 -20.79 -20.22 22.10
C VAL A 144 -19.48 -19.63 21.64
N ARG A 145 -19.55 -18.77 20.61
CA ARG A 145 -18.41 -17.97 20.09
C ARG A 145 -17.23 -18.81 19.60
N ARG A 146 -17.48 -20.02 19.11
CA ARG A 146 -16.46 -20.94 18.56
C ARG A 146 -15.65 -20.34 17.41
N ALA A 147 -16.19 -19.35 16.69
CA ALA A 147 -15.50 -18.59 15.66
C ALA A 147 -14.19 -17.96 16.17
N GLY A 148 -14.09 -17.63 17.46
CA GLY A 148 -12.87 -17.10 18.06
C GLY A 148 -11.67 -18.07 18.03
N LEU A 149 -11.88 -19.38 17.85
CA LEU A 149 -10.82 -20.36 17.66
C LEU A 149 -10.08 -20.16 16.32
N TRP A 150 -10.78 -19.61 15.32
CA TRP A 150 -10.27 -19.39 13.96
C TRP A 150 -9.49 -18.09 13.83
N GLY A 151 -9.57 -17.19 14.82
CA GLY A 151 -9.03 -15.83 14.72
C GLY A 151 -7.56 -15.80 14.30
N ALA A 152 -6.70 -16.55 14.96
CA ALA A 152 -5.27 -16.59 14.62
C ALA A 152 -5.00 -17.20 13.22
N TRP A 153 -5.78 -18.21 12.82
CA TRP A 153 -5.66 -18.81 11.50
C TRP A 153 -6.06 -17.85 10.38
N VAL A 154 -7.20 -17.16 10.55
CA VAL A 154 -7.68 -16.13 9.60
C VAL A 154 -6.70 -14.96 9.53
N CYS A 155 -6.16 -14.51 10.67
CA CYS A 155 -5.16 -13.46 10.73
C CYS A 155 -3.89 -13.82 9.92
N HIS A 156 -3.34 -15.01 10.13
CA HIS A 156 -2.16 -15.47 9.39
C HIS A 156 -2.43 -15.66 7.91
N LEU A 157 -3.63 -16.11 7.52
CA LEU A 157 -4.04 -16.17 6.11
C LEU A 157 -4.11 -14.76 5.52
N GLY A 158 -4.67 -13.81 6.26
CA GLY A 158 -4.71 -12.41 5.85
C GLY A 158 -3.32 -11.81 5.64
N ILE A 159 -2.40 -12.03 6.57
CA ILE A 159 -1.00 -11.58 6.46
C ILE A 159 -0.32 -12.21 5.23
N LEU A 160 -0.54 -13.51 4.98
CA LEU A 160 0.00 -14.18 3.81
C LEU A 160 -0.47 -13.53 2.50
N LEU A 161 -1.79 -13.29 2.37
CA LEU A 161 -2.35 -12.64 1.18
C LEU A 161 -1.88 -11.19 1.03
N LEU A 162 -1.69 -10.49 2.14
CA LEU A 162 -1.18 -9.12 2.15
C LEU A 162 0.27 -9.07 1.64
N ILE A 163 1.16 -9.96 2.13
CA ILE A 163 2.55 -10.04 1.66
C ILE A 163 2.60 -10.46 0.19
N LEU A 164 1.79 -11.44 -0.23
CA LEU A 164 1.72 -11.87 -1.62
C LEU A 164 1.18 -10.75 -2.52
N GLY A 165 0.13 -10.04 -2.11
CA GLY A 165 -0.44 -8.93 -2.87
C GLY A 165 0.56 -7.79 -3.09
N PHE A 166 1.26 -7.36 -2.05
CA PHE A 166 2.30 -6.34 -2.19
C PHE A 166 3.52 -6.85 -2.94
N GLY A 167 4.00 -8.07 -2.65
CA GLY A 167 5.18 -8.63 -3.32
C GLY A 167 4.97 -8.82 -4.82
N LEU A 168 3.84 -9.41 -5.22
CA LEU A 168 3.48 -9.57 -6.63
C LEU A 168 3.20 -8.21 -7.29
N GLY A 169 2.54 -7.29 -6.57
CA GLY A 169 2.33 -5.92 -7.02
C GLY A 169 3.65 -5.26 -7.37
N GLN A 170 4.62 -5.23 -6.46
CA GLN A 170 5.93 -4.64 -6.69
C GLN A 170 6.69 -5.26 -7.88
N MET A 171 6.60 -6.59 -8.04
CA MET A 171 7.29 -7.30 -9.15
C MET A 171 6.63 -7.05 -10.51
N THR A 172 5.35 -6.73 -10.57
CA THR A 172 4.57 -6.63 -11.81
C THR A 172 4.06 -5.23 -12.10
N GLN A 173 4.19 -4.31 -11.13
CA GLN A 173 3.77 -2.92 -11.29
C GLN A 173 4.52 -2.27 -12.44
N LYS A 174 3.76 -1.68 -13.36
CA LYS A 174 4.30 -0.76 -14.35
C LYS A 174 3.99 0.67 -13.93
N GLN A 175 4.98 1.54 -14.09
CA GLN A 175 4.84 2.95 -13.81
C GLN A 175 5.20 3.75 -15.05
N TYR A 176 4.32 4.67 -15.41
CA TYR A 176 4.52 5.61 -16.50
C TYR A 176 4.44 7.03 -15.98
N THR A 177 5.11 7.93 -16.67
CA THR A 177 5.03 9.36 -16.41
C THR A 177 4.61 10.04 -17.70
N VAL A 178 3.53 10.79 -17.63
CA VAL A 178 3.07 11.63 -18.74
C VAL A 178 2.97 13.07 -18.24
N TYR A 179 3.52 13.98 -19.00
CA TYR A 179 3.49 15.40 -18.70
C TYR A 179 3.09 16.18 -19.95
N GLY A 180 2.50 17.33 -19.74
CA GLY A 180 2.03 18.17 -20.83
C GLY A 180 1.26 19.40 -20.34
N VAL A 181 0.98 20.28 -21.27
CA VAL A 181 0.14 21.47 -21.06
C VAL A 181 -1.31 21.15 -21.41
N PRO A 182 -2.29 21.97 -20.98
CA PRO A 182 -3.68 21.85 -21.42
C PRO A 182 -3.82 21.77 -22.94
N GLY A 183 -4.65 20.84 -23.41
CA GLY A 183 -4.86 20.52 -24.82
C GLY A 183 -3.89 19.49 -25.42
N GLN A 184 -2.78 19.15 -24.76
CA GLN A 184 -1.86 18.14 -25.27
C GLN A 184 -2.35 16.72 -25.02
N THR A 185 -2.15 15.86 -26.02
CA THR A 185 -2.41 14.41 -25.94
C THR A 185 -1.11 13.65 -26.12
N ARG A 186 -0.81 12.74 -25.19
CA ARG A 186 0.41 11.91 -25.22
C ARG A 186 0.10 10.44 -24.97
N PRO A 187 0.86 9.50 -25.53
CA PRO A 187 0.69 8.07 -25.25
C PRO A 187 1.10 7.73 -23.81
N ILE A 188 0.39 6.78 -23.21
CA ILE A 188 0.76 6.20 -21.90
C ILE A 188 1.65 4.98 -22.15
N GLY A 189 2.93 5.20 -22.40
CA GLY A 189 3.89 4.14 -22.68
C GLY A 189 3.38 3.13 -23.71
N ASP A 190 3.48 1.83 -23.39
CA ASP A 190 3.06 0.71 -24.21
C ASP A 190 1.63 0.19 -23.90
N THR A 191 0.81 0.97 -23.23
CA THR A 191 -0.50 0.54 -22.73
C THR A 191 -1.61 0.50 -23.77
N GLY A 192 -1.44 1.15 -24.94
CA GLY A 192 -2.50 1.33 -25.94
C GLY A 192 -3.52 2.42 -25.57
N TYR A 193 -3.21 3.28 -24.59
CA TYR A 193 -4.03 4.42 -24.20
C TYR A 193 -3.31 5.73 -24.44
N LEU A 194 -4.10 6.77 -24.73
CA LEU A 194 -3.67 8.17 -24.87
C LEU A 194 -4.23 8.97 -23.69
N LEU A 195 -3.40 9.81 -23.10
CA LEU A 195 -3.77 10.77 -22.06
C LEU A 195 -3.83 12.17 -22.69
N THR A 196 -4.96 12.83 -22.57
CA THR A 196 -5.13 14.26 -22.86
C THR A 196 -5.18 15.02 -21.55
N ILE A 197 -4.41 16.08 -21.42
CA ILE A 197 -4.55 17.08 -20.36
C ILE A 197 -5.61 18.05 -20.83
N ASP A 198 -6.82 18.02 -20.26
CA ASP A 198 -7.91 18.90 -20.67
C ASP A 198 -7.75 20.28 -20.04
N ASP A 199 -7.38 20.33 -18.75
CA ASP A 199 -7.08 21.57 -18.02
C ASP A 199 -6.08 21.29 -16.89
N PHE A 200 -5.40 22.36 -16.44
CA PHE A 200 -4.48 22.32 -15.32
C PHE A 200 -4.46 23.64 -14.56
N GLU A 201 -4.81 23.59 -13.30
CA GLU A 201 -4.85 24.73 -12.40
C GLU A 201 -3.88 24.57 -11.23
N VAL A 202 -3.18 25.67 -10.90
CA VAL A 202 -2.38 25.82 -9.69
C VAL A 202 -3.16 26.69 -8.71
N GLY A 203 -3.84 26.07 -7.76
CA GLY A 203 -4.54 26.77 -6.69
C GLY A 203 -3.53 27.45 -5.74
N LEU A 204 -3.74 28.73 -5.45
CA LEU A 204 -2.90 29.51 -4.55
C LEU A 204 -3.66 29.90 -3.28
N ARG A 205 -2.96 29.96 -2.18
CA ARG A 205 -3.45 30.54 -0.93
C ARG A 205 -3.37 32.08 -0.98
N PRO A 206 -4.01 32.78 -0.01
CA PRO A 206 -3.94 34.24 0.06
C PRO A 206 -2.52 34.82 0.24
N ASP A 207 -1.55 33.99 0.63
CA ASP A 207 -0.14 34.34 0.77
C ASP A 207 0.72 33.97 -0.45
N ASP A 208 0.09 33.69 -1.60
CA ASP A 208 0.71 33.23 -2.86
C ASP A 208 1.46 31.88 -2.76
N THR A 209 1.31 31.17 -1.67
CA THR A 209 1.82 29.79 -1.57
C THR A 209 0.89 28.81 -2.28
N VAL A 210 1.45 27.75 -2.87
CA VAL A 210 0.66 26.73 -3.54
C VAL A 210 -0.22 25.99 -2.55
N GLU A 211 -1.51 25.93 -2.81
CA GLU A 211 -2.47 25.14 -2.05
C GLU A 211 -2.67 23.76 -2.66
N GLN A 212 -2.91 23.71 -3.98
CA GLN A 212 -3.23 22.48 -4.67
C GLN A 212 -2.83 22.55 -6.14
N TYR A 213 -2.52 21.39 -6.71
CA TYR A 213 -2.41 21.17 -8.15
C TYR A 213 -3.59 20.32 -8.58
N THR A 214 -4.38 20.79 -9.56
CA THR A 214 -5.54 20.08 -10.06
C THR A 214 -5.46 19.98 -11.58
N ALA A 215 -5.54 18.76 -12.11
CA ALA A 215 -5.57 18.47 -13.54
C ALA A 215 -6.89 17.81 -13.92
N GLU A 216 -7.51 18.25 -14.98
CA GLU A 216 -8.57 17.53 -15.66
C GLU A 216 -7.94 16.72 -16.79
N ILE A 217 -8.24 15.43 -16.82
CA ILE A 217 -7.64 14.50 -17.75
C ILE A 217 -8.69 13.65 -18.45
N THR A 218 -8.45 13.36 -19.73
CA THR A 218 -9.21 12.38 -20.51
C THR A 218 -8.28 11.28 -21.00
N VAL A 219 -8.62 10.04 -20.69
CA VAL A 219 -7.93 8.84 -21.18
C VAL A 219 -8.76 8.20 -22.27
N ARG A 220 -8.17 7.95 -23.44
CA ARG A 220 -8.81 7.36 -24.60
C ARG A 220 -8.06 6.11 -25.06
N ASP A 221 -8.79 5.05 -25.41
CA ASP A 221 -8.24 3.87 -26.08
C ASP A 221 -7.79 4.25 -27.52
N VAL A 222 -6.61 3.83 -27.92
CA VAL A 222 -6.05 4.09 -29.27
C VAL A 222 -6.95 3.52 -30.37
N ASP A 223 -7.60 2.37 -30.12
CA ASP A 223 -8.52 1.73 -31.06
C ASP A 223 -9.92 2.37 -31.07
N GLY A 224 -10.14 3.45 -30.32
CA GLY A 224 -11.41 4.18 -30.29
C GLY A 224 -12.56 3.51 -29.53
N ARG A 225 -12.25 2.52 -28.68
CA ARG A 225 -13.26 1.76 -27.90
C ARG A 225 -13.89 2.54 -26.75
N GLY A 226 -13.47 3.77 -26.53
CA GLY A 226 -14.07 4.67 -25.54
C GLY A 226 -13.09 5.67 -24.96
N SER A 227 -13.64 6.61 -24.17
CA SER A 227 -12.88 7.58 -23.36
C SER A 227 -13.48 7.68 -21.96
N GLN A 228 -12.65 7.98 -20.99
CA GLN A 228 -13.05 8.30 -19.61
C GLN A 228 -12.30 9.54 -19.16
N SER A 229 -13.00 10.43 -18.47
CA SER A 229 -12.43 11.67 -17.94
C SER A 229 -12.49 11.67 -16.42
N ALA A 230 -11.52 12.33 -15.78
CA ALA A 230 -11.49 12.51 -14.34
C ALA A 230 -10.68 13.75 -13.96
N THR A 231 -10.97 14.28 -12.78
CA THR A 231 -10.14 15.27 -12.10
C THR A 231 -9.14 14.56 -11.18
N VAL A 232 -7.89 14.96 -11.25
CA VAL A 232 -6.77 14.42 -10.45
C VAL A 232 -6.11 15.56 -9.70
N SER A 233 -5.94 15.42 -8.40
CA SER A 233 -5.22 16.40 -7.59
C SER A 233 -4.28 15.73 -6.59
N VAL A 234 -3.41 16.50 -5.92
CA VAL A 234 -2.50 15.96 -4.90
C VAL A 234 -3.30 15.26 -3.81
N ASN A 235 -2.93 14.03 -3.48
CA ASN A 235 -3.62 13.13 -2.55
C ASN A 235 -5.03 12.66 -2.96
N ASN A 236 -5.50 13.01 -4.17
CA ASN A 236 -6.78 12.54 -4.70
C ASN A 236 -6.60 11.94 -6.11
N PRO A 237 -6.07 10.71 -6.21
CA PRO A 237 -5.84 10.04 -7.49
C PRO A 237 -7.15 9.55 -8.11
N ALA A 238 -7.19 9.53 -9.45
CA ALA A 238 -8.28 8.90 -10.21
C ALA A 238 -7.92 7.47 -10.63
N SER A 239 -8.96 6.68 -10.92
CA SER A 239 -8.80 5.33 -11.49
C SER A 239 -9.58 5.22 -12.79
N LEU A 240 -8.89 5.06 -13.92
CA LEU A 240 -9.44 4.93 -15.25
C LEU A 240 -8.82 3.71 -15.94
N TYR A 241 -9.63 2.87 -16.58
CA TYR A 241 -9.18 1.65 -17.29
C TYR A 241 -8.25 0.74 -16.46
N GLY A 242 -8.46 0.64 -15.14
CA GLY A 242 -7.62 -0.17 -14.24
C GLY A 242 -6.26 0.42 -13.92
N MET A 243 -5.96 1.62 -14.40
CA MET A 243 -4.77 2.40 -14.10
C MET A 243 -5.08 3.47 -13.05
N LYS A 244 -4.13 3.80 -12.18
CA LYS A 244 -4.23 4.89 -11.20
C LYS A 244 -3.40 6.07 -11.65
N PHE A 245 -4.02 7.24 -11.67
CA PHE A 245 -3.45 8.52 -12.10
C PHE A 245 -3.22 9.40 -10.87
N TYR A 246 -1.99 9.83 -10.68
CA TYR A 246 -1.58 10.67 -9.57
C TYR A 246 -1.05 12.01 -10.09
N GLN A 247 -1.54 13.12 -9.55
CA GLN A 247 -0.88 14.40 -9.70
C GLN A 247 0.43 14.37 -8.94
N ASN A 248 1.56 14.46 -9.64
CA ASN A 248 2.88 14.28 -9.04
C ASN A 248 3.64 15.61 -8.94
N SER A 249 3.75 16.35 -10.04
CA SER A 249 4.57 17.56 -10.11
C SER A 249 4.02 18.52 -11.15
N THR A 250 4.66 19.68 -11.25
CA THR A 250 4.43 20.69 -12.26
C THR A 250 5.76 21.26 -12.72
N GLY A 251 5.77 21.97 -13.84
CA GLY A 251 6.90 22.70 -14.35
C GLY A 251 6.46 23.69 -15.42
N TRP A 252 7.38 24.16 -16.23
CA TRP A 252 7.14 25.15 -17.26
C TRP A 252 7.37 24.56 -18.64
N ALA A 253 6.52 24.94 -19.58
CA ALA A 253 6.64 24.66 -21.00
C ALA A 253 6.72 25.96 -21.76
N ALA A 254 7.27 25.92 -22.96
CA ALA A 254 7.34 27.04 -23.87
C ALA A 254 6.92 26.59 -25.27
N LYS A 255 6.35 27.50 -26.01
CA LYS A 255 6.14 27.36 -27.45
C LYS A 255 7.46 27.72 -28.14
N ILE A 256 8.06 26.76 -28.84
CA ILE A 256 9.31 26.95 -29.58
C ILE A 256 8.97 27.02 -31.06
N ASN A 257 9.31 28.15 -31.66
CA ASN A 257 9.14 28.40 -33.11
C ASN A 257 10.49 28.29 -33.77
N VAL A 258 10.59 27.50 -34.84
CA VAL A 258 11.77 27.40 -35.69
C VAL A 258 11.46 27.94 -37.08
N LYS A 259 12.27 28.88 -37.56
CA LYS A 259 12.27 29.37 -38.92
C LYS A 259 13.53 28.96 -39.66
N LYS A 260 13.46 28.69 -40.94
CA LYS A 260 14.59 28.46 -41.83
C LYS A 260 14.64 29.55 -42.88
N ASP A 261 15.73 30.25 -43.02
CA ASP A 261 15.88 31.40 -43.94
C ASP A 261 14.74 32.42 -43.81
N GLY A 262 14.23 32.62 -42.57
CA GLY A 262 13.09 33.49 -42.25
C GLY A 262 11.69 32.90 -42.50
N ALA A 263 11.59 31.73 -43.14
CA ALA A 263 10.30 31.05 -43.37
C ALA A 263 9.94 30.12 -42.19
N PRO A 264 8.69 30.06 -41.71
CA PRO A 264 8.25 29.16 -40.66
C PRO A 264 8.47 27.71 -41.05
N LEU A 265 9.16 26.90 -40.18
CA LEU A 265 9.43 25.50 -40.39
C LEU A 265 8.69 24.60 -39.39
N GLN A 266 8.71 24.97 -38.10
CA GLN A 266 8.23 24.15 -37.02
C GLN A 266 7.72 25.01 -35.87
N ASP A 267 6.68 24.52 -35.18
CA ASP A 267 6.02 25.22 -34.09
C ASP A 267 5.55 24.14 -33.10
N GLU A 268 6.17 24.03 -31.93
CA GLU A 268 5.89 22.99 -30.95
C GLU A 268 5.92 23.52 -29.52
N VAL A 269 5.06 22.96 -28.66
CA VAL A 269 5.10 23.20 -27.21
C VAL A 269 6.00 22.15 -26.58
N VAL A 270 7.09 22.59 -25.97
CA VAL A 270 8.14 21.76 -25.37
C VAL A 270 8.21 22.04 -23.87
N CYS A 271 8.22 21.01 -23.07
CA CYS A 271 8.36 21.13 -21.61
C CYS A 271 9.83 21.26 -21.21
N ALA A 272 10.11 21.95 -20.13
CA ALA A 272 11.47 22.00 -19.57
C ALA A 272 11.98 20.59 -19.26
N GLY A 273 13.19 20.30 -19.76
CA GLY A 273 13.76 18.95 -19.73
C GLY A 273 13.55 18.15 -21.02
N GLU A 274 12.87 18.68 -22.03
CA GLU A 274 12.69 18.04 -23.33
C GLU A 274 13.60 18.62 -24.41
N TYR A 275 13.74 17.85 -25.48
CA TYR A 275 14.50 18.19 -26.68
C TYR A 275 13.54 18.52 -27.83
N LEU A 276 13.79 19.60 -28.54
CA LEU A 276 13.24 19.85 -29.86
C LEU A 276 14.25 19.40 -30.92
N VAL A 277 13.86 18.45 -31.75
CA VAL A 277 14.65 18.01 -32.92
C VAL A 277 14.22 18.87 -34.11
N VAL A 278 15.14 19.55 -34.77
CA VAL A 278 14.83 20.39 -35.94
C VAL A 278 14.41 19.50 -37.12
N LYS A 279 13.21 19.73 -37.66
CA LYS A 279 12.48 18.81 -38.56
C LYS A 279 13.25 18.40 -39.81
N ASP A 280 13.98 19.31 -40.45
CA ASP A 280 14.77 19.04 -41.67
C ASP A 280 16.27 18.85 -41.41
N LYS A 281 16.71 18.90 -40.15
CA LYS A 281 18.10 18.70 -39.71
C LYS A 281 18.12 17.91 -38.40
N PRO A 282 17.85 16.59 -38.43
CA PRO A 282 17.66 15.77 -37.22
C PRO A 282 18.88 15.74 -36.28
N ASP A 283 20.06 16.03 -36.78
CA ASP A 283 21.31 16.15 -35.99
C ASP A 283 21.37 17.45 -35.17
N LEU A 284 20.49 18.43 -35.45
CA LEU A 284 20.39 19.69 -34.72
C LEU A 284 19.26 19.59 -33.69
N VAL A 285 19.61 19.72 -32.44
CA VAL A 285 18.69 19.55 -31.32
C VAL A 285 18.78 20.75 -30.38
N VAL A 286 17.65 21.29 -29.99
CA VAL A 286 17.55 22.34 -28.98
C VAL A 286 16.96 21.73 -27.72
N PHE A 287 17.74 21.70 -26.64
CA PHE A 287 17.30 21.23 -25.33
C PHE A 287 16.77 22.41 -24.51
N PHE A 288 15.49 22.37 -24.15
CA PHE A 288 14.91 23.32 -23.22
C PHE A 288 15.22 22.88 -21.78
N SER A 289 16.27 23.47 -21.20
CA SER A 289 16.82 23.01 -19.92
C SER A 289 16.01 23.46 -18.71
N ALA A 290 15.64 24.74 -18.64
CA ALA A 290 14.86 25.29 -17.53
C ALA A 290 14.17 26.62 -17.93
N PHE A 291 13.15 26.99 -17.16
CA PHE A 291 12.49 28.30 -17.24
C PHE A 291 12.59 29.03 -15.90
N TYR A 292 12.83 30.31 -15.98
CA TYR A 292 12.90 31.21 -14.83
C TYR A 292 11.82 32.29 -14.96
N PRO A 293 10.71 32.21 -14.17
CA PRO A 293 9.61 33.21 -14.24
C PRO A 293 10.06 34.63 -13.88
N ASP A 294 11.02 34.76 -12.99
CA ASP A 294 11.59 36.04 -12.54
C ASP A 294 13.12 35.92 -12.47
N TYR A 295 13.72 35.89 -13.66
CA TYR A 295 15.14 35.60 -13.85
C TYR A 295 16.04 36.57 -13.13
N VAL A 296 17.01 36.03 -12.40
CA VAL A 296 18.11 36.73 -11.78
C VAL A 296 19.40 35.90 -11.91
N MET A 297 20.50 36.58 -12.09
CA MET A 297 21.82 35.95 -12.02
C MET A 297 22.35 36.05 -10.61
N THR A 298 22.39 34.93 -9.89
CA THR A 298 22.86 34.88 -8.51
C THR A 298 24.35 34.58 -8.47
N PRO A 299 25.20 35.44 -7.88
CA PRO A 299 26.62 35.21 -7.79
C PRO A 299 26.94 33.88 -7.10
N GLY A 300 27.79 33.05 -7.74
CA GLY A 300 28.19 31.74 -7.23
C GLY A 300 27.18 30.60 -7.41
N VAL A 301 25.94 30.88 -7.83
CA VAL A 301 24.91 29.88 -8.10
C VAL A 301 24.60 29.79 -9.59
N GLY A 302 24.60 30.92 -10.28
CA GLY A 302 24.23 31.01 -11.71
C GLY A 302 22.79 31.48 -11.94
N PRO A 303 22.18 31.11 -13.08
CA PRO A 303 20.80 31.41 -13.40
C PRO A 303 19.82 30.89 -12.35
N SER A 304 18.92 31.73 -11.85
CA SER A 304 17.93 31.38 -10.83
C SER A 304 16.66 32.24 -10.97
N THR A 305 15.64 31.97 -10.20
CA THR A 305 14.41 32.79 -10.15
C THR A 305 14.28 33.46 -8.78
N ALA A 306 13.94 34.74 -8.77
CA ALA A 306 13.69 35.47 -7.53
C ALA A 306 12.30 35.16 -6.95
N THR A 307 11.28 35.04 -7.81
CA THR A 307 9.89 34.71 -7.41
C THR A 307 9.26 33.73 -8.42
N GLY A 308 8.13 33.11 -8.05
CA GLY A 308 7.36 32.26 -8.96
C GLY A 308 6.46 33.04 -9.94
N ALA A 309 6.37 34.37 -9.81
CA ALA A 309 5.54 35.21 -10.66
C ALA A 309 6.26 35.56 -11.99
N LEU A 310 5.50 35.59 -13.08
CA LEU A 310 5.99 35.99 -14.42
C LEU A 310 6.31 37.48 -14.45
N LYS A 311 7.51 37.88 -14.04
CA LYS A 311 7.95 39.28 -14.04
C LYS A 311 9.09 39.56 -15.03
N ASN A 312 10.09 38.69 -15.03
CA ASN A 312 11.25 38.77 -15.91
C ASN A 312 11.57 37.36 -16.45
N PRO A 313 10.67 36.78 -17.29
CA PRO A 313 10.80 35.40 -17.76
C PRO A 313 12.02 35.19 -18.63
N ALA A 314 12.67 34.04 -18.45
CA ALA A 314 13.82 33.65 -19.24
C ALA A 314 13.92 32.13 -19.43
N TYR A 315 14.46 31.69 -20.55
CA TYR A 315 14.59 30.29 -20.96
C TYR A 315 16.06 29.88 -20.98
N LEU A 316 16.44 28.88 -20.20
CA LEU A 316 17.74 28.25 -20.29
C LEU A 316 17.68 27.17 -21.35
N TYR A 317 18.53 27.27 -22.36
CA TYR A 317 18.61 26.29 -23.44
C TYR A 317 20.03 25.81 -23.67
N GLN A 318 20.14 24.65 -24.31
CA GLN A 318 21.37 24.07 -24.83
C GLN A 318 21.14 23.67 -26.28
N VAL A 319 22.16 23.84 -27.12
CA VAL A 319 22.11 23.44 -28.53
C VAL A 319 23.09 22.32 -28.73
N TYR A 320 22.63 21.25 -29.35
CA TYR A 320 23.48 20.11 -29.74
C TYR A 320 23.44 19.92 -31.24
N TYR A 321 24.61 19.59 -31.82
CA TYR A 321 24.72 19.15 -33.20
C TYR A 321 25.57 17.87 -33.23
N GLN A 322 25.06 16.82 -33.87
CA GLN A 322 25.73 15.49 -33.89
C GLN A 322 26.16 15.05 -32.47
N GLU A 323 25.24 15.12 -31.52
CA GLU A 323 25.45 14.78 -30.10
C GLU A 323 26.46 15.65 -29.34
N LYS A 324 27.07 16.63 -29.99
CA LYS A 324 28.03 17.56 -29.37
C LYS A 324 27.35 18.85 -28.93
N LEU A 325 27.58 19.26 -27.69
CA LEU A 325 27.14 20.56 -27.19
C LEU A 325 27.81 21.69 -27.95
N LEU A 326 27.03 22.51 -28.66
CA LEU A 326 27.49 23.74 -29.35
C LEU A 326 27.55 24.93 -28.40
N GLY A 327 26.54 25.01 -27.50
CA GLY A 327 26.45 26.13 -26.56
C GLY A 327 25.28 26.00 -25.61
N MET A 328 25.33 26.80 -24.55
CA MET A 328 24.26 26.96 -23.55
C MET A 328 24.17 28.44 -23.18
N ASN A 329 22.95 28.97 -23.15
CA ASN A 329 22.72 30.36 -22.75
C ASN A 329 21.29 30.55 -22.25
N VAL A 330 20.98 31.74 -21.76
CA VAL A 330 19.68 32.19 -21.37
C VAL A 330 19.10 33.13 -22.46
N LEU A 331 17.86 32.91 -22.84
CA LEU A 331 17.13 33.70 -23.83
C LEU A 331 15.92 34.34 -23.17
N MET A 332 15.67 35.62 -23.44
CA MET A 332 14.43 36.29 -23.02
C MET A 332 13.29 35.95 -24.00
N PRO A 333 12.04 36.10 -23.60
CA PRO A 333 10.90 35.92 -24.54
C PRO A 333 11.08 36.74 -25.79
N GLU A 334 10.79 36.14 -26.94
CA GLU A 334 10.88 36.77 -28.27
C GLU A 334 12.29 37.09 -28.78
N ASP A 335 13.34 36.92 -27.95
CA ASP A 335 14.73 36.97 -28.46
C ASP A 335 14.96 35.84 -29.46
N GLU A 336 15.78 36.09 -30.45
CA GLU A 336 16.11 35.16 -31.54
C GLU A 336 17.43 34.46 -31.30
N LEU A 337 17.43 33.12 -31.26
CA LEU A 337 18.62 32.29 -31.31
C LEU A 337 18.90 31.91 -32.76
N THR A 338 19.98 32.43 -33.34
CA THR A 338 20.36 32.12 -34.73
C THR A 338 21.43 30.99 -34.72
N ILE A 339 21.19 29.92 -35.50
CA ILE A 339 22.05 28.76 -35.68
C ILE A 339 22.09 28.50 -37.20
N ASP A 340 23.17 28.93 -37.88
CA ASP A 340 23.27 28.89 -39.34
C ASP A 340 22.04 29.53 -40.00
N GLU A 341 21.30 28.77 -40.86
CA GLU A 341 20.07 29.19 -41.53
C GLU A 341 18.80 29.11 -40.62
N TYR A 342 18.91 28.64 -39.37
CA TYR A 342 17.80 28.49 -38.48
C TYR A 342 17.71 29.59 -37.44
N THR A 343 16.51 30.08 -37.22
CA THR A 343 16.17 31.01 -36.14
C THR A 343 15.17 30.34 -35.20
N VAL A 344 15.48 30.26 -33.92
CA VAL A 344 14.66 29.65 -32.87
C VAL A 344 14.24 30.72 -31.88
N THR A 345 12.93 30.77 -31.57
CA THR A 345 12.38 31.66 -30.55
C THR A 345 11.55 30.88 -29.54
N PHE A 346 11.61 31.30 -28.28
CA PHE A 346 10.82 30.78 -27.19
C PHE A 346 9.75 31.78 -26.81
N THR A 347 8.49 31.37 -26.84
CA THR A 347 7.34 32.23 -26.57
C THR A 347 6.35 31.49 -25.67
N ASP A 348 5.31 32.18 -25.20
CA ASP A 348 4.13 31.64 -24.51
C ASP A 348 4.48 30.67 -23.40
N PRO A 349 5.15 31.13 -22.31
CA PRO A 349 5.46 30.28 -21.17
C PRO A 349 4.16 29.87 -20.45
N GLN A 350 3.98 28.57 -20.26
CA GLN A 350 2.80 28.01 -19.61
C GLN A 350 3.16 26.89 -18.65
N SER A 351 2.36 26.70 -17.62
CA SER A 351 2.57 25.59 -16.69
C SER A 351 2.16 24.26 -17.32
N TYR A 352 2.99 23.23 -17.15
CA TYR A 352 2.61 21.86 -17.46
C TYR A 352 2.33 21.06 -16.19
N THR A 353 1.51 20.04 -16.29
CA THR A 353 1.31 19.05 -15.25
C THR A 353 2.07 17.76 -15.55
N LEU A 354 2.53 17.09 -14.50
CA LEU A 354 3.15 15.76 -14.57
C LEU A 354 2.26 14.76 -13.85
N ILE A 355 1.71 13.83 -14.62
CA ILE A 355 0.84 12.75 -14.12
C ILE A 355 1.64 11.46 -14.06
N GLN A 356 1.73 10.89 -12.85
CA GLN A 356 2.29 9.57 -12.64
C GLN A 356 1.18 8.53 -12.75
N ILE A 357 1.37 7.52 -13.58
CA ILE A 357 0.39 6.49 -13.86
C ILE A 357 0.92 5.15 -13.37
N LYS A 358 0.16 4.46 -12.52
CA LYS A 358 0.52 3.16 -11.97
C LYS A 358 -0.49 2.10 -12.41
N VAL A 359 0.03 0.98 -12.90
CA VAL A 359 -0.73 -0.21 -13.23
C VAL A 359 -0.35 -1.31 -12.24
N ASP A 360 -1.25 -1.63 -11.34
CA ASP A 360 -1.03 -2.68 -10.33
C ASP A 360 -2.22 -3.65 -10.32
N HIS A 361 -1.95 -4.88 -10.72
CA HIS A 361 -2.96 -5.94 -10.83
C HIS A 361 -3.23 -6.67 -9.50
N PHE A 362 -2.41 -6.45 -8.45
CA PHE A 362 -2.46 -7.22 -7.20
C PHE A 362 -2.88 -6.42 -5.96
N THR A 363 -3.13 -5.12 -6.08
CA THR A 363 -3.61 -4.27 -4.96
C THR A 363 -4.87 -4.84 -4.29
N TRP A 364 -5.80 -5.41 -5.06
CA TRP A 364 -7.02 -6.03 -4.51
C TRP A 364 -6.72 -7.22 -3.59
N LEU A 365 -5.68 -8.01 -3.90
CA LEU A 365 -5.26 -9.14 -3.08
C LEU A 365 -4.71 -8.66 -1.72
N ALA A 366 -3.91 -7.59 -1.73
CA ALA A 366 -3.43 -6.93 -0.51
C ALA A 366 -4.59 -6.36 0.33
N LEU A 367 -5.60 -5.75 -0.31
CA LEU A 367 -6.80 -5.25 0.38
C LEU A 367 -7.56 -6.37 1.08
N ILE A 368 -7.84 -7.48 0.38
CA ILE A 368 -8.49 -8.67 0.97
C ILE A 368 -7.63 -9.21 2.12
N GLY A 369 -6.31 -9.30 1.93
CA GLY A 369 -5.37 -9.71 2.99
C GLY A 369 -5.48 -8.84 4.24
N GLY A 370 -5.51 -7.52 4.07
CA GLY A 370 -5.70 -6.56 5.16
C GLY A 370 -7.02 -6.73 5.90
N LEU A 371 -8.13 -6.86 5.17
CA LEU A 371 -9.46 -7.07 5.75
C LEU A 371 -9.54 -8.40 6.53
N LEU A 372 -8.97 -9.49 5.99
CA LEU A 372 -8.90 -10.77 6.69
C LEU A 372 -8.02 -10.69 7.94
N THR A 373 -6.90 -9.95 7.90
CA THR A 373 -6.06 -9.73 9.07
C THR A 373 -6.84 -9.03 10.18
N MET A 374 -7.58 -7.95 9.87
CA MET A 374 -8.43 -7.25 10.84
C MET A 374 -9.53 -8.15 11.39
N LEU A 375 -10.23 -8.89 10.54
CA LEU A 375 -11.25 -9.85 10.96
C LEU A 375 -10.65 -10.93 11.88
N GLY A 376 -9.48 -11.45 11.51
CA GLY A 376 -8.75 -12.44 12.31
C GLY A 376 -8.37 -11.92 13.70
N LEU A 377 -7.92 -10.67 13.81
CA LEU A 377 -7.62 -10.01 15.09
C LEU A 377 -8.89 -9.81 15.93
N ILE A 378 -9.99 -9.36 15.33
CA ILE A 378 -11.27 -9.24 16.03
C ILE A 378 -11.71 -10.59 16.58
N LEU A 379 -11.70 -11.64 15.76
CA LEU A 379 -12.02 -12.99 16.20
C LEU A 379 -11.08 -13.49 17.30
N ALA A 380 -9.77 -13.20 17.18
CA ALA A 380 -8.77 -13.68 18.13
C ALA A 380 -8.87 -13.00 19.50
N PHE A 381 -9.18 -11.70 19.54
CA PHE A 381 -9.16 -10.92 20.79
C PHE A 381 -10.53 -10.70 21.41
N TYR A 382 -11.57 -10.48 20.62
CA TYR A 382 -12.88 -10.11 21.10
C TYR A 382 -13.90 -11.25 21.13
N VAL A 383 -13.75 -12.26 20.25
CA VAL A 383 -14.63 -13.40 20.20
C VAL A 383 -14.07 -14.55 21.03
N GLN A 384 -14.40 -14.58 22.32
CA GLN A 384 -13.89 -15.57 23.25
C GLN A 384 -14.75 -16.83 23.26
N PRO A 385 -14.25 -18.03 22.91
CA PRO A 385 -14.99 -19.28 23.02
C PRO A 385 -15.28 -19.60 24.49
N VAL A 386 -16.54 -19.85 24.77
CA VAL A 386 -17.03 -20.21 26.11
C VAL A 386 -17.92 -21.44 25.99
N ARG A 387 -17.78 -22.37 26.92
CA ARG A 387 -18.66 -23.50 27.08
C ARG A 387 -19.10 -23.61 28.55
N VAL A 388 -20.38 -23.93 28.73
CA VAL A 388 -21.02 -24.14 30.03
C VAL A 388 -21.76 -25.45 29.95
N TRP A 389 -21.70 -26.22 31.01
CA TRP A 389 -22.53 -27.42 31.19
C TRP A 389 -23.02 -27.51 32.62
N ALA A 390 -24.20 -28.09 32.79
CA ALA A 390 -24.79 -28.38 34.08
C ALA A 390 -24.96 -29.88 34.19
N VAL A 391 -24.65 -30.47 35.32
CA VAL A 391 -24.85 -31.89 35.60
C VAL A 391 -25.76 -32.01 36.80
N LYS A 392 -26.80 -32.84 36.67
CA LYS A 392 -27.73 -33.15 37.75
C LYS A 392 -27.12 -34.19 38.70
N ASP A 393 -27.13 -33.87 39.98
CA ASP A 393 -26.75 -34.75 41.08
C ASP A 393 -27.85 -34.82 42.14
N ASP A 394 -27.63 -35.53 43.23
CA ASP A 394 -28.64 -35.71 44.29
C ASP A 394 -28.96 -34.40 45.04
N ALA A 395 -28.09 -33.42 45.02
CA ALA A 395 -28.25 -32.09 45.65
C ALA A 395 -28.85 -31.05 44.76
N GLY A 396 -29.01 -31.31 43.44
CA GLY A 396 -29.48 -30.36 42.43
C GLY A 396 -28.63 -30.33 41.18
N TRP A 397 -28.43 -29.16 40.58
CA TRP A 397 -27.64 -29.02 39.39
C TRP A 397 -26.31 -28.34 39.72
N THR A 398 -25.20 -28.98 39.38
CA THR A 398 -23.86 -28.39 39.47
C THR A 398 -23.49 -27.81 38.12
N ILE A 399 -23.19 -26.49 38.09
CA ILE A 399 -22.82 -25.76 36.87
C ILE A 399 -21.30 -25.74 36.71
N HIS A 400 -20.86 -26.08 35.55
CA HIS A 400 -19.43 -26.00 35.16
C HIS A 400 -19.28 -25.07 33.97
N GLY A 401 -18.13 -24.35 33.92
CA GLY A 401 -17.87 -23.46 32.80
C GLY A 401 -16.38 -23.27 32.52
N LEU A 402 -16.07 -23.15 31.26
CA LEU A 402 -14.71 -22.92 30.80
C LEU A 402 -14.67 -21.81 29.74
N SER A 403 -13.86 -20.79 30.00
CA SER A 403 -13.48 -19.80 29.02
C SER A 403 -11.98 -19.93 28.69
N ARG A 404 -11.63 -19.98 27.42
CA ARG A 404 -10.21 -20.11 27.00
C ARG A 404 -9.42 -18.83 27.19
N LYS A 405 -10.10 -17.67 27.35
CA LYS A 405 -9.50 -16.37 27.61
C LYS A 405 -10.31 -15.65 28.66
N GLY A 406 -9.64 -14.93 29.56
CA GLY A 406 -10.34 -14.24 30.65
C GLY A 406 -11.02 -15.18 31.64
N GLY A 407 -10.42 -16.34 31.91
CA GLY A 407 -10.98 -17.39 32.76
C GLY A 407 -11.40 -16.94 34.16
N ALA A 408 -10.64 -16.04 34.80
CA ALA A 408 -10.99 -15.48 36.11
C ALA A 408 -12.29 -14.68 36.06
N LEU A 409 -12.41 -13.73 35.14
CA LEU A 409 -13.60 -12.89 34.94
C LEU A 409 -14.85 -13.74 34.59
N PHE A 410 -14.65 -14.77 33.78
CA PHE A 410 -15.74 -15.67 33.42
C PHE A 410 -16.16 -16.52 34.62
N ARG A 411 -15.21 -17.01 35.42
CA ARG A 411 -15.51 -17.76 36.67
C ARG A 411 -16.34 -16.92 37.64
N ASP A 412 -15.97 -15.65 37.84
CA ASP A 412 -16.69 -14.76 38.74
C ASP A 412 -18.14 -14.54 38.26
N ARG A 413 -18.33 -14.33 36.95
CA ARG A 413 -19.67 -14.26 36.35
C ARG A 413 -20.50 -15.55 36.48
N LEU A 414 -19.84 -16.71 36.37
CA LEU A 414 -20.50 -18.00 36.53
C LEU A 414 -21.01 -18.17 37.96
N ILE A 415 -20.16 -17.85 38.94
CA ILE A 415 -20.52 -17.93 40.38
C ILE A 415 -21.61 -16.94 40.73
N GLU A 416 -21.55 -15.70 40.21
CA GLU A 416 -22.57 -14.68 40.41
C GLU A 416 -23.92 -15.12 39.84
N ALA A 417 -23.95 -15.60 38.61
CA ALA A 417 -25.18 -16.08 37.96
C ALA A 417 -25.83 -17.28 38.71
N ALA A 418 -25.02 -18.14 39.29
CA ALA A 418 -25.53 -19.26 40.13
C ALA A 418 -26.07 -18.79 41.49
N ARG A 419 -25.41 -17.83 42.18
CA ARG A 419 -25.85 -17.24 43.44
C ARG A 419 -27.16 -16.48 43.31
N GLU A 420 -27.32 -15.70 42.25
CA GLU A 420 -28.57 -14.95 41.99
C GLU A 420 -29.75 -15.89 41.68
N GLU A 421 -29.53 -17.05 41.07
CA GLU A 421 -30.56 -18.05 40.86
C GLU A 421 -31.03 -18.64 42.20
N ASP A 422 -30.13 -18.95 43.11
CA ASP A 422 -30.42 -19.49 44.41
C ASP A 422 -31.19 -18.47 45.30
N ALA A 423 -30.85 -17.16 45.21
CA ALA A 423 -31.55 -16.09 45.90
C ALA A 423 -32.99 -15.91 45.40
N ASP A 424 -33.19 -15.92 44.07
CA ASP A 424 -34.55 -15.80 43.46
C ASP A 424 -35.42 -17.06 43.74
N ALA A 425 -34.80 -18.22 43.93
CA ALA A 425 -35.53 -19.45 44.27
C ALA A 425 -35.92 -19.54 45.76
N SER A 426 -35.33 -18.65 46.58
CA SER A 426 -35.55 -18.59 48.03
C SER A 426 -36.53 -17.46 48.45
N SER A 427 -36.82 -16.54 47.53
CA SER A 427 -37.79 -15.44 47.66
C SER A 427 -39.17 -15.87 47.12
#